data_56439d3132571e54accdeb42ef61d841
#
_entry.id   56439d3132571e54accdeb42ef61d841
#
_cell.length_a   1.000
_cell.length_b   1.000
_cell.length_c   1.000
_cell.angle_alpha   90.00
_cell.angle_beta   90.00
_cell.angle_gamma   90.00
#
_symmetry.space_group_name_H-M   'P 1'
#
loop_
_entity.id
_entity.type
_entity.pdbx_description
1 polymer ?
#
loop_
_entity_poly.entity_id
_entity_poly.type
_entity_poly.pdbx_seq_one_letter_code
_entity_poly.pdbx_strand_id
1 'polypeptide(L)'
;MSDRIKVLIVDDIPETRDHLSKLLGFEGDIDVVGSAASGGEAISLATSLTPDVVLMDINMPDMDGIAATEQLARAVPTASVVMMSVQGEADYLRRSMLAGAREFLVKPFSSDELTASIRQVYSREKEKQGLIAGAPST
;
A
#
# COMPACT_ATOMS: atom_id res chain seq x y z
N MET A 1 9.48 -21.07 4.79
CA MET A 1 9.04 -20.03 4.94
C MET A 1 8.70 -19.28 3.89
N SER A 2 7.78 -18.81 3.84
CA SER A 2 7.45 -18.16 2.68
C SER A 2 7.60 -16.70 2.87
N ASP A 3 8.11 -16.09 1.87
CA ASP A 3 8.26 -14.67 1.88
C ASP A 3 7.05 -14.08 1.17
N ARG A 4 5.91 -14.25 1.78
CA ARG A 4 4.70 -13.68 1.22
C ARG A 4 4.70 -12.17 1.45
N ILE A 5 4.12 -11.46 0.51
CA ILE A 5 4.00 -10.01 0.60
C ILE A 5 2.83 -9.68 1.52
N LYS A 6 3.11 -9.03 2.63
CA LYS A 6 2.07 -8.66 3.60
C LYS A 6 1.41 -7.36 3.15
N VAL A 7 0.10 -7.41 2.93
CA VAL A 7 -0.66 -6.27 2.40
C VAL A 7 -1.73 -5.84 3.39
N LEU A 8 -1.79 -4.55 3.64
CA LEU A 8 -2.87 -3.92 4.41
C LEU A 8 -3.75 -3.15 3.43
N ILE A 9 -5.05 -3.38 3.49
CA ILE A 9 -6.02 -2.70 2.62
C ILE A 9 -6.70 -1.59 3.40
N VAL A 10 -6.70 -0.38 2.85
CA VAL A 10 -7.32 0.78 3.50
C VAL A 10 -8.32 1.43 2.55
N ASP A 11 -9.60 1.35 2.90
CA ASP A 11 -10.69 1.91 2.10
C ASP A 11 -11.90 2.03 3.01
N ASP A 12 -12.65 3.13 2.92
CA ASP A 12 -13.78 3.33 3.82
C ASP A 12 -15.03 2.55 3.38
N ILE A 13 -15.03 1.98 2.19
CA ILE A 13 -16.17 1.23 1.67
C ILE A 13 -15.97 -0.26 1.93
N PRO A 14 -16.82 -0.88 2.78
CA PRO A 14 -16.63 -2.30 3.14
C PRO A 14 -16.63 -3.25 1.94
N GLU A 15 -17.48 -2.99 0.95
CA GLU A 15 -17.54 -3.83 -0.24
C GLU A 15 -16.23 -3.80 -1.02
N THR A 16 -15.60 -2.63 -1.09
CA THR A 16 -14.31 -2.50 -1.77
C THR A 16 -13.23 -3.28 -1.03
N ARG A 17 -13.18 -3.14 0.30
CA ARG A 17 -12.22 -3.89 1.11
C ARG A 17 -12.38 -5.40 0.90
N ASP A 18 -13.63 -5.86 0.94
CA ASP A 18 -13.93 -7.27 0.76
C ASP A 18 -13.53 -7.76 -0.62
N HIS A 19 -13.86 -6.98 -1.64
CA HIS A 19 -13.52 -7.32 -3.02
C HIS A 19 -12.00 -7.43 -3.22
N LEU A 20 -11.25 -6.44 -2.74
CA LEU A 20 -9.80 -6.46 -2.85
C LEU A 20 -9.18 -7.63 -2.09
N SER A 21 -9.71 -7.91 -0.90
CA SER A 21 -9.24 -9.02 -0.09
C SER A 21 -9.43 -10.35 -0.80
N LYS A 22 -10.60 -10.56 -1.40
CA LYS A 22 -10.87 -11.78 -2.16
C LYS A 22 -10.00 -11.90 -3.39
N LEU A 23 -9.83 -10.78 -4.10
CA LEU A 23 -9.00 -10.74 -5.29
C LEU A 23 -7.58 -11.16 -4.97
N LEU A 24 -7.01 -10.59 -3.93
CA LEU A 24 -5.62 -10.88 -3.55
C LEU A 24 -5.49 -12.26 -2.90
N GLY A 25 -6.57 -12.77 -2.34
CA GLY A 25 -6.55 -14.10 -1.73
C GLY A 25 -6.27 -15.23 -2.71
N PHE A 26 -6.43 -14.99 -4.00
CA PHE A 26 -6.11 -15.98 -5.01
C PHE A 26 -4.63 -16.03 -5.34
N GLU A 27 -3.85 -15.05 -4.87
CA GLU A 27 -2.43 -15.00 -5.19
C GLU A 27 -1.62 -15.69 -4.10
N GLY A 28 -0.81 -16.65 -4.51
CA GLY A 28 -0.07 -17.47 -3.54
C GLY A 28 1.04 -16.74 -2.82
N ASP A 29 1.52 -15.63 -3.40
CA ASP A 29 2.63 -14.87 -2.83
C ASP A 29 2.18 -13.62 -2.06
N ILE A 30 0.87 -13.42 -1.93
CA ILE A 30 0.31 -12.23 -1.25
C ILE A 30 -0.52 -12.69 -0.06
N ASP A 31 -0.31 -12.01 1.07
CA ASP A 31 -1.04 -12.30 2.31
C ASP A 31 -1.68 -11.01 2.80
N VAL A 32 -3.00 -10.94 2.78
CA VAL A 32 -3.72 -9.78 3.29
C VAL A 32 -3.77 -9.90 4.81
N VAL A 33 -2.96 -9.11 5.48
CA VAL A 33 -2.80 -9.22 6.93
C VAL A 33 -3.81 -8.39 7.72
N GLY A 34 -4.50 -7.48 7.05
CA GLY A 34 -5.53 -6.69 7.72
C GLY A 34 -6.21 -5.74 6.77
N SER A 35 -7.24 -5.08 7.26
CA SER A 35 -7.93 -4.03 6.52
C SER A 35 -8.36 -2.94 7.47
N ALA A 36 -8.41 -1.71 6.99
CA ALA A 36 -8.76 -0.55 7.78
C ALA A 36 -9.79 0.28 7.03
N ALA A 37 -10.68 0.92 7.77
CA ALA A 37 -11.75 1.72 7.21
C ALA A 37 -11.45 3.22 7.25
N SER A 38 -10.32 3.60 7.83
CA SER A 38 -9.97 5.02 8.01
C SER A 38 -8.46 5.17 8.06
N GLY A 39 -8.01 6.41 7.90
CA GLY A 39 -6.58 6.71 7.98
C GLY A 39 -6.00 6.44 9.35
N GLY A 40 -6.74 6.81 10.41
CA GLY A 40 -6.28 6.56 11.77
C GLY A 40 -6.12 5.08 12.08
N GLU A 41 -7.10 4.29 11.66
CA GLU A 41 -7.05 2.84 11.83
C GLU A 41 -5.88 2.25 11.03
N ALA A 42 -5.66 2.77 9.83
CA ALA A 42 -4.56 2.31 8.98
C ALA A 42 -3.21 2.48 9.66
N ILE A 43 -3.00 3.65 10.27
CA ILE A 43 -1.73 3.94 10.95
C ILE A 43 -1.53 3.01 12.13
N SER A 44 -2.58 2.80 12.93
CA SER A 44 -2.56 1.89 14.07
C SER A 44 -2.22 0.47 13.64
N LEU A 45 -2.94 -0.04 12.64
CA LEU A 45 -2.74 -1.39 12.17
C LEU A 45 -1.38 -1.59 11.52
N ALA A 46 -0.93 -0.60 10.74
CA ALA A 46 0.37 -0.69 10.10
C ALA A 46 1.50 -0.74 11.12
N THR A 47 1.36 0.02 12.20
CA THR A 47 2.36 0.02 13.26
C THR A 47 2.45 -1.36 13.92
N SER A 48 1.30 -2.01 14.12
CA SER A 48 1.26 -3.34 14.74
C SER A 48 1.66 -4.46 13.80
N LEU A 49 1.17 -4.41 12.56
CA LEU A 49 1.31 -5.52 11.61
C LEU A 49 2.55 -5.42 10.75
N THR A 50 3.14 -4.23 10.65
CA THR A 50 4.29 -3.95 9.80
C THR A 50 4.14 -4.55 8.41
N PRO A 51 3.12 -4.13 7.65
CA PRO A 51 2.90 -4.68 6.31
C PRO A 51 4.01 -4.24 5.36
N ASP A 52 4.18 -4.99 4.29
CA ASP A 52 5.12 -4.61 3.24
C ASP A 52 4.53 -3.57 2.31
N VAL A 53 3.22 -3.70 2.03
CA VAL A 53 2.51 -2.82 1.10
C VAL A 53 1.19 -2.40 1.72
N VAL A 54 0.86 -1.13 1.60
CA VAL A 54 -0.43 -0.59 2.04
C VAL A 54 -1.18 -0.09 0.81
N LEU A 55 -2.35 -0.66 0.54
CA LEU A 55 -3.22 -0.17 -0.52
C LEU A 55 -4.10 0.90 0.10
N MET A 56 -3.90 2.15 -0.30
CA MET A 56 -4.52 3.30 0.36
C MET A 56 -5.47 4.04 -0.56
N ASP A 57 -6.74 4.09 -0.19
CA ASP A 57 -7.70 4.93 -0.89
C ASP A 57 -7.48 6.40 -0.51
N ILE A 58 -7.60 7.31 -1.45
CA ILE A 58 -7.42 8.74 -1.15
C ILE A 58 -8.59 9.31 -0.38
N ASN A 59 -9.81 8.97 -0.79
CA ASN A 59 -11.02 9.60 -0.23
C ASN A 59 -11.54 8.83 0.97
N MET A 60 -11.26 9.35 2.16
CA MET A 60 -11.76 8.76 3.41
C MET A 60 -12.24 9.86 4.33
N PRO A 61 -13.21 9.54 5.24
CA PRO A 61 -13.89 10.60 6.01
C PRO A 61 -13.03 11.25 7.09
N ASP A 62 -12.12 10.52 7.74
CA ASP A 62 -11.37 11.09 8.88
C ASP A 62 -10.13 11.86 8.46
N MET A 63 -9.39 11.30 7.52
CA MET A 63 -8.24 11.99 6.91
C MET A 63 -8.05 11.38 5.54
N ASP A 64 -7.67 12.17 4.56
CA ASP A 64 -7.50 11.62 3.23
C ASP A 64 -6.26 10.73 3.17
N GLY A 65 -6.17 9.92 2.13
CA GLY A 65 -5.09 8.97 1.99
C GLY A 65 -3.72 9.62 1.84
N ILE A 66 -3.67 10.86 1.36
CA ILE A 66 -2.41 11.57 1.22
C ILE A 66 -1.85 11.91 2.59
N ALA A 67 -2.70 12.44 3.49
CA ALA A 67 -2.28 12.74 4.85
C ALA A 67 -1.89 11.47 5.61
N ALA A 68 -2.65 10.40 5.42
CA ALA A 68 -2.33 9.11 6.04
C ALA A 68 -0.99 8.59 5.55
N THR A 69 -0.70 8.75 4.25
CA THR A 69 0.56 8.32 3.67
C THR A 69 1.74 9.07 4.29
N GLU A 70 1.59 10.37 4.50
CA GLU A 70 2.65 11.14 5.16
C GLU A 70 2.96 10.62 6.55
N GLN A 71 1.92 10.29 7.30
CA GLN A 71 2.12 9.77 8.65
C GLN A 71 2.71 8.37 8.63
N LEU A 72 2.29 7.53 7.68
CA LEU A 72 2.86 6.20 7.53
C LEU A 72 4.33 6.23 7.16
N ALA A 73 4.72 7.20 6.33
CA ALA A 73 6.12 7.33 5.93
C ALA A 73 7.03 7.58 7.14
N ARG A 74 6.49 8.23 8.17
CA ARG A 74 7.25 8.47 9.40
C ARG A 74 7.16 7.30 10.38
N ALA A 75 5.95 6.74 10.52
CA ALA A 75 5.69 5.73 11.54
C ALA A 75 6.16 4.34 11.13
N VAL A 76 6.00 4.00 9.85
CA VAL A 76 6.34 2.67 9.33
C VAL A 76 7.07 2.83 7.99
N PRO A 77 8.31 3.31 8.01
CA PRO A 77 9.01 3.64 6.76
C PRO A 77 9.28 2.44 5.85
N THR A 78 9.19 1.23 6.37
CA THR A 78 9.37 0.03 5.54
C THR A 78 8.11 -0.36 4.78
N ALA A 79 6.97 0.24 5.08
CA ALA A 79 5.72 -0.04 4.35
C ALA A 79 5.66 0.83 3.11
N SER A 80 5.42 0.21 1.96
CA SER A 80 5.29 0.93 0.69
C SER A 80 3.83 1.18 0.42
N VAL A 81 3.46 2.45 0.20
CA VAL A 81 2.06 2.81 -0.05
C VAL A 81 1.78 2.83 -1.54
N VAL A 82 0.74 2.11 -1.95
CA VAL A 82 0.18 2.18 -3.29
C VAL A 82 -1.14 2.93 -3.17
N MET A 83 -1.18 4.11 -3.74
CA MET A 83 -2.36 4.96 -3.66
C MET A 83 -3.40 4.51 -4.69
N MET A 84 -4.69 4.56 -4.32
CA MET A 84 -5.78 4.22 -5.22
C MET A 84 -6.76 5.38 -5.27
N SER A 85 -7.21 5.75 -6.46
CA SER A 85 -8.14 6.85 -6.62
C SER A 85 -8.95 6.72 -7.90
N VAL A 86 -10.20 7.19 -7.89
CA VAL A 86 -10.97 7.31 -9.12
C VAL A 86 -10.54 8.53 -9.93
N GLN A 87 -9.77 9.42 -9.32
CA GLN A 87 -9.31 10.65 -9.97
C GLN A 87 -7.85 10.52 -10.35
N GLY A 88 -7.59 10.47 -11.65
CA GLY A 88 -6.23 10.33 -12.15
C GLY A 88 -5.57 11.65 -12.51
N GLU A 89 -5.99 12.74 -11.88
CA GLU A 89 -5.43 14.06 -12.18
C GLU A 89 -3.99 14.17 -11.73
N ALA A 90 -3.21 14.91 -12.49
CA ALA A 90 -1.78 15.04 -12.22
C ALA A 90 -1.51 15.61 -10.84
N ASP A 91 -2.39 16.47 -10.33
CA ASP A 91 -2.20 17.05 -9.00
C ASP A 91 -2.28 16.00 -7.90
N TYR A 92 -3.25 15.10 -7.98
CA TYR A 92 -3.38 14.02 -6.99
C TYR A 92 -2.18 13.08 -7.06
N LEU A 93 -1.75 12.76 -8.27
CA LEU A 93 -0.58 11.91 -8.46
C LEU A 93 0.65 12.55 -7.80
N ARG A 94 0.90 13.82 -8.12
CA ARG A 94 2.07 14.50 -7.59
C ARG A 94 2.04 14.58 -6.07
N ARG A 95 0.89 14.97 -5.50
CA ARG A 95 0.76 15.10 -4.06
C ARG A 95 0.94 13.76 -3.35
N SER A 96 0.44 12.68 -3.96
CA SER A 96 0.62 11.35 -3.42
C SER A 96 2.08 10.94 -3.39
N MET A 97 2.80 11.19 -4.48
CA MET A 97 4.20 10.83 -4.54
C MET A 97 5.04 11.67 -3.58
N LEU A 98 4.72 12.97 -3.46
CA LEU A 98 5.41 13.84 -2.49
C LEU A 98 5.16 13.41 -1.05
N ALA A 99 4.00 12.85 -0.77
CA ALA A 99 3.66 12.35 0.56
C ALA A 99 4.41 11.05 0.90
N GLY A 100 4.97 10.39 -0.10
CA GLY A 100 5.72 9.17 0.11
C GLY A 100 5.16 7.93 -0.54
N ALA A 101 4.08 8.05 -1.32
CA ALA A 101 3.53 6.90 -2.04
C ALA A 101 4.54 6.40 -3.06
N ARG A 102 4.54 5.10 -3.28
CA ARG A 102 5.46 4.47 -4.23
C ARG A 102 4.80 4.21 -5.57
N GLU A 103 3.48 4.17 -5.60
CA GLU A 103 2.75 3.91 -6.83
C GLU A 103 1.35 4.53 -6.71
N PHE A 104 0.70 4.73 -7.86
CA PHE A 104 -0.63 5.34 -7.91
C PHE A 104 -1.45 4.59 -8.95
N LEU A 105 -2.58 4.03 -8.52
CA LEU A 105 -3.48 3.28 -9.40
C LEU A 105 -4.79 4.03 -9.55
N VAL A 106 -5.23 4.19 -10.78
CA VAL A 106 -6.51 4.85 -11.10
C VAL A 106 -7.59 3.80 -11.25
N LYS A 107 -8.66 3.96 -10.51
CA LYS A 107 -9.81 3.05 -10.60
C LYS A 107 -10.64 3.36 -11.83
N PRO A 108 -11.19 2.37 -12.52
CA PRO A 108 -11.04 0.95 -12.22
C PRO A 108 -9.73 0.41 -12.78
N PHE A 109 -9.13 -0.50 -12.03
CA PHE A 109 -7.91 -1.19 -12.49
C PHE A 109 -8.18 -2.69 -12.51
N SER A 110 -7.40 -3.41 -13.31
CA SER A 110 -7.53 -4.85 -13.39
C SER A 110 -6.81 -5.52 -12.22
N SER A 111 -7.15 -6.78 -11.98
CA SER A 111 -6.43 -7.54 -10.96
C SER A 111 -4.95 -7.67 -11.31
N ASP A 112 -4.64 -7.79 -12.60
CA ASP A 112 -3.25 -7.87 -13.04
C ASP A 112 -2.48 -6.58 -12.78
N GLU A 113 -3.12 -5.43 -13.01
CA GLU A 113 -2.49 -4.15 -12.69
C GLU A 113 -2.21 -4.02 -11.20
N LEU A 114 -3.17 -4.45 -10.38
CA LEU A 114 -3.04 -4.38 -8.94
C LEU A 114 -1.92 -5.27 -8.43
N THR A 115 -1.92 -6.54 -8.82
CA THR A 115 -0.91 -7.48 -8.34
C THR A 115 0.48 -7.14 -8.86
N ALA A 116 0.57 -6.68 -10.11
CA ALA A 116 1.85 -6.25 -10.68
C ALA A 116 2.42 -5.06 -9.89
N SER A 117 1.56 -4.11 -9.53
CA SER A 117 1.99 -2.95 -8.76
C SER A 117 2.50 -3.36 -7.37
N ILE A 118 1.78 -4.25 -6.70
CA ILE A 118 2.17 -4.74 -5.39
C ILE A 118 3.53 -5.43 -5.46
N ARG A 119 3.72 -6.31 -6.43
CA ARG A 119 4.98 -7.04 -6.57
C ARG A 119 6.13 -6.11 -6.90
N GLN A 120 5.87 -5.13 -7.74
CA GLN A 120 6.90 -4.19 -8.17
C GLN A 120 7.40 -3.32 -7.01
N VAL A 121 6.48 -2.73 -6.23
CA VAL A 121 6.92 -1.91 -5.11
C VAL A 121 7.59 -2.74 -4.03
N TYR A 122 7.12 -3.97 -3.82
CA TYR A 122 7.74 -4.88 -2.87
C TYR A 122 9.18 -5.19 -3.27
N SER A 123 9.40 -5.54 -4.53
CA SER A 123 10.74 -5.87 -5.03
C SER A 123 11.68 -4.69 -4.91
N ARG A 124 11.22 -3.50 -5.28
CA ARG A 124 12.04 -2.30 -5.20
C ARG A 124 12.46 -1.98 -3.77
N GLU A 125 11.54 -2.14 -2.85
CA GLU A 125 11.85 -1.86 -1.45
C GLU A 125 12.83 -2.87 -0.89
N LYS A 126 12.68 -4.14 -1.26
CA LYS A 126 13.62 -5.17 -0.82
C LYS A 126 15.02 -4.94 -1.36
N GLU A 127 15.13 -4.48 -2.60
CA GLU A 127 16.43 -4.13 -3.19
C GLU A 127 17.06 -2.97 -2.42
N LYS A 128 16.27 -1.96 -2.09
CA LYS A 128 16.77 -0.82 -1.34
C LYS A 128 17.24 -1.24 0.05
N GLN A 129 16.48 -2.09 0.72
CA GLN A 129 16.84 -2.57 2.05
C GLN A 129 18.14 -3.36 2.02
N GLY A 130 18.30 -4.19 1.00
CA GLY A 130 19.52 -4.95 0.81
C GLY A 130 20.74 -4.06 0.62
N LEU A 131 20.62 -3.03 -0.19
CA LEU A 131 21.69 -2.09 -0.43
C LEU A 131 22.04 -1.30 0.83
N ILE A 132 21.03 -0.84 1.54
CA ILE A 132 21.21 -0.07 2.76
C ILE A 132 21.85 -0.95 3.85
N ALA A 133 21.48 -2.21 3.91
CA ALA A 133 22.01 -3.14 4.89
C ALA A 133 23.47 -3.50 4.61
N GLY A 134 24.09 -2.90 3.63
CA GLY A 134 25.47 -3.08 3.35
C GLY A 134 25.76 -4.39 2.69
N ALA A 135 24.75 -4.90 2.19
CA ALA A 135 24.93 -6.09 1.54
C ALA A 135 25.78 -5.87 0.41
N PRO A 136 26.57 -6.10 0.29
CA PRO A 136 27.18 -5.77 -0.71
C PRO A 136 27.39 -6.55 -1.45
N SER A 137 27.23 -6.61 -1.67
CA SER A 137 27.27 -7.00 -2.21
C SER A 137 27.83 -7.57 -2.76
N THR A 138 28.19 -7.88 -2.87
CA THR A 138 28.54 -8.37 -3.26
C THR A 138 28.81 -8.64 -3.64
#